data_7f79acedbac573fb4b253894f9d55ca8
#
_entry.id   7f79acedbac573fb4b253894f9d55ca8
#
_cell.length_a   1.000
_cell.length_b   1.000
_cell.length_c   1.000
_cell.angle_alpha   90.00
_cell.angle_beta   90.00
_cell.angle_gamma   90.00
#
_symmetry.space_group_name_H-M   'P 1'
#
loop_
_entity.id
_entity.type
_entity.pdbx_description
1 polymer ?
#
loop_
_entity_poly.entity_id
_entity_poly.type
_entity_poly.pdbx_seq_one_letter_code
_entity_poly.pdbx_strand_id
1 'polypeptide(L)'
;MARSVFYYHLKRLKAADKYTQEKETIKSIFHEHKGRYGYRRVTAEMRNRGFVINHKTVQRLMGEMCLKSKIRQVRYRSYKGEVGKIAPNIIARDFAADAPNRKWATDVTQINIGATKLYLSPILDMFNGEIISYNLSKSPNLEQIYDMLDKAFAKFDNLDGLILHSDQGWQYQHFGYRQRLDDHHITQSMSRKGNCLDNAMAENFFGIMKSELLYAEQFESPEAFMKALDEYIDYYNNKRIKSRLKGKSPVQYRTLSLSH
;
A
#
# COMPACT_ATOMS: atom_id res chain seq x y z
N MET A 1 15.52 28.56 -41.69
CA MET A 1 16.28 27.46 -41.06
C MET A 1 17.52 27.23 -41.91
N ALA A 2 18.72 27.15 -41.29
CA ALA A 2 19.95 26.87 -42.04
C ALA A 2 19.90 25.46 -42.65
N ARG A 3 20.42 25.27 -43.86
CA ARG A 3 20.38 24.01 -44.61
C ARG A 3 21.00 22.86 -43.82
N SER A 4 22.07 23.10 -43.06
CA SER A 4 22.74 22.15 -42.17
C SER A 4 21.85 21.66 -41.05
N VAL A 5 21.04 22.57 -40.44
CA VAL A 5 20.05 22.24 -39.37
C VAL A 5 18.94 21.37 -39.91
N PHE A 6 18.44 21.65 -41.12
CA PHE A 6 17.45 20.80 -41.78
C PHE A 6 17.92 19.39 -42.02
N TYR A 7 19.10 19.21 -42.61
CA TYR A 7 19.68 17.87 -42.84
C TYR A 7 20.01 17.14 -41.54
N TYR A 8 20.43 17.85 -40.51
CA TYR A 8 20.63 17.27 -39.17
C TYR A 8 19.35 16.67 -38.62
N HIS A 9 18.24 17.43 -38.67
CA HIS A 9 16.94 16.93 -38.20
C HIS A 9 16.41 15.79 -39.07
N LEU A 10 16.58 15.86 -40.38
CA LEU A 10 16.20 14.81 -41.33
C LEU A 10 16.95 13.49 -41.09
N LYS A 11 18.25 13.56 -40.78
CA LYS A 11 19.08 12.41 -40.40
C LYS A 11 18.61 11.81 -39.06
N ARG A 12 18.27 12.65 -38.10
CA ARG A 12 17.70 12.18 -36.80
C ARG A 12 16.34 11.50 -36.96
N LEU A 13 15.47 11.99 -37.82
CA LEU A 13 14.17 11.37 -38.08
C LEU A 13 14.28 10.02 -38.79
N LYS A 14 15.32 9.81 -39.60
CA LYS A 14 15.61 8.53 -40.29
C LYS A 14 16.42 7.56 -39.45
N ALA A 15 17.04 8.00 -38.36
CA ALA A 15 17.82 7.12 -37.49
C ALA A 15 16.87 6.21 -36.69
N ALA A 16 17.28 4.95 -36.56
CA ALA A 16 16.58 4.00 -35.66
C ALA A 16 16.53 4.55 -34.24
N ASP A 17 15.40 4.38 -33.58
CA ASP A 17 15.24 4.86 -32.20
C ASP A 17 16.22 4.12 -31.27
N LYS A 18 17.15 4.85 -30.71
CA LYS A 18 18.17 4.36 -29.77
C LYS A 18 17.56 3.62 -28.57
N TYR A 19 16.32 3.91 -28.22
CA TYR A 19 15.65 3.43 -27.01
C TYR A 19 14.49 2.49 -27.31
N THR A 20 14.49 1.78 -28.45
CA THR A 20 13.41 0.88 -28.86
C THR A 20 13.14 -0.18 -27.79
N GLN A 21 14.18 -0.89 -27.33
CA GLN A 21 14.08 -1.93 -26.33
C GLN A 21 13.61 -1.39 -24.97
N GLU A 22 14.16 -0.24 -24.57
CA GLU A 22 13.76 0.41 -23.33
C GLU A 22 12.31 0.87 -23.38
N LYS A 23 11.83 1.43 -24.49
CA LYS A 23 10.45 1.84 -24.67
C LYS A 23 9.48 0.67 -24.60
N GLU A 24 9.81 -0.45 -25.21
CA GLU A 24 9.01 -1.69 -25.13
C GLU A 24 8.94 -2.21 -23.70
N THR A 25 10.06 -2.26 -23.01
CA THR A 25 10.14 -2.69 -21.61
C THR A 25 9.35 -1.74 -20.71
N ILE A 26 9.44 -0.42 -20.89
CA ILE A 26 8.67 0.57 -20.15
C ILE A 26 7.15 0.36 -20.36
N LYS A 27 6.71 0.13 -21.60
CA LYS A 27 5.30 -0.17 -21.91
C LYS A 27 4.84 -1.45 -21.22
N SER A 28 5.63 -2.51 -21.30
CA SER A 28 5.34 -3.79 -20.66
C SER A 28 5.16 -3.61 -19.14
N ILE A 29 6.11 -2.98 -18.45
CA ILE A 29 6.03 -2.69 -17.02
C ILE A 29 4.79 -1.85 -16.70
N PHE A 30 4.51 -0.80 -17.48
CA PHE A 30 3.39 0.09 -17.24
C PHE A 30 2.05 -0.65 -17.33
N HIS A 31 1.84 -1.51 -18.32
CA HIS A 31 0.61 -2.28 -18.51
C HIS A 31 0.49 -3.43 -17.50
N GLU A 32 1.58 -4.16 -17.21
CA GLU A 32 1.62 -5.21 -16.18
C GLU A 32 1.13 -4.69 -14.83
N HIS A 33 1.49 -3.47 -14.50
CA HIS A 33 1.07 -2.81 -13.26
C HIS A 33 -0.17 -1.92 -13.44
N LYS A 34 -0.98 -2.11 -14.49
CA LYS A 34 -2.25 -1.39 -14.74
C LYS A 34 -2.13 0.14 -14.66
N GLY A 35 -1.00 0.72 -15.09
CA GLY A 35 -0.74 2.17 -15.02
C GLY A 35 -0.50 2.74 -13.61
N ARG A 36 -0.26 1.88 -12.61
CA ARG A 36 -0.05 2.30 -11.20
C ARG A 36 1.37 2.83 -10.94
N TYR A 37 2.33 2.58 -11.86
CA TYR A 37 3.72 2.97 -11.72
C TYR A 37 4.05 4.27 -12.43
N GLY A 38 4.53 5.27 -11.67
CA GLY A 38 5.20 6.44 -12.23
C GLY A 38 6.66 6.15 -12.56
N TYR A 39 7.31 7.10 -13.24
CA TYR A 39 8.68 6.93 -13.77
C TYR A 39 9.70 6.41 -12.73
N ARG A 40 9.60 6.78 -11.45
CA ARG A 40 10.54 6.30 -10.42
C ARG A 40 10.42 4.79 -10.18
N ARG A 41 9.18 4.26 -10.12
CA ARG A 41 8.95 2.81 -9.96
C ARG A 41 9.28 2.07 -11.24
N VAL A 42 8.92 2.62 -12.40
CA VAL A 42 9.32 2.05 -13.70
C VAL A 42 10.83 1.95 -13.79
N THR A 43 11.59 2.99 -13.38
CA THR A 43 13.06 2.95 -13.36
C THR A 43 13.58 1.87 -12.41
N ALA A 44 12.99 1.74 -11.21
CA ALA A 44 13.41 0.72 -10.26
C ALA A 44 13.16 -0.70 -10.80
N GLU A 45 12.01 -0.90 -11.44
CA GLU A 45 11.65 -2.19 -12.03
C GLU A 45 12.52 -2.52 -13.26
N MET A 46 12.85 -1.54 -14.12
CA MET A 46 13.81 -1.72 -15.19
C MET A 46 15.18 -2.16 -14.66
N ARG A 47 15.63 -1.58 -13.54
CA ARG A 47 16.88 -1.99 -12.90
C ARG A 47 16.81 -3.41 -12.34
N ASN A 48 15.68 -3.80 -11.76
CA ASN A 48 15.44 -5.19 -11.33
C ASN A 48 15.54 -6.16 -12.50
N ARG A 49 15.17 -5.73 -13.73
CA ARG A 49 15.30 -6.49 -15.00
C ARG A 49 16.66 -6.35 -15.67
N GLY A 50 17.66 -5.74 -15.01
CA GLY A 50 19.03 -5.63 -15.50
C GLY A 50 19.35 -4.42 -16.39
N PHE A 51 18.41 -3.48 -16.59
CA PHE A 51 18.67 -2.27 -17.37
C PHE A 51 19.45 -1.23 -16.55
N VAL A 52 20.49 -0.66 -17.17
CA VAL A 52 21.24 0.48 -16.60
C VAL A 52 20.70 1.76 -17.23
N ILE A 53 19.69 2.38 -16.62
CA ILE A 53 19.03 3.55 -17.17
C ILE A 53 18.80 4.63 -16.10
N ASN A 54 18.93 5.91 -16.53
CA ASN A 54 18.68 7.06 -15.65
C ASN A 54 17.17 7.34 -15.57
N HIS A 55 16.70 7.68 -14.37
CA HIS A 55 15.28 8.01 -14.14
C HIS A 55 14.77 9.20 -14.96
N LYS A 56 15.62 10.19 -15.29
CA LYS A 56 15.26 11.31 -16.18
C LYS A 56 15.01 10.82 -17.61
N THR A 57 15.78 9.83 -18.08
CA THR A 57 15.56 9.19 -19.38
C THR A 57 14.23 8.45 -19.40
N VAL A 58 13.95 7.65 -18.38
CA VAL A 58 12.65 6.93 -18.26
C VAL A 58 11.48 7.92 -18.23
N GLN A 59 11.60 9.01 -17.46
CA GLN A 59 10.57 10.05 -17.41
C GLN A 59 10.30 10.67 -18.78
N ARG A 60 11.35 11.01 -19.55
CA ARG A 60 11.24 11.53 -20.91
C ARG A 60 10.58 10.51 -21.84
N LEU A 61 11.03 9.26 -21.84
CA LEU A 61 10.48 8.20 -22.70
C LEU A 61 9.00 7.93 -22.36
N MET A 62 8.60 7.89 -21.09
CA MET A 62 7.21 7.79 -20.69
C MET A 62 6.39 8.98 -21.20
N GLY A 63 6.94 10.19 -21.15
CA GLY A 63 6.30 11.40 -21.70
C GLY A 63 6.09 11.30 -23.21
N GLU A 64 7.11 10.88 -23.98
CA GLU A 64 7.04 10.66 -25.44
C GLU A 64 5.95 9.62 -25.81
N MET A 65 5.75 8.60 -24.96
CA MET A 65 4.73 7.56 -25.16
C MET A 65 3.37 7.90 -24.52
N CYS A 66 3.19 9.12 -23.98
CA CYS A 66 1.98 9.56 -23.26
C CYS A 66 1.58 8.67 -22.08
N LEU A 67 2.53 7.97 -21.46
CA LEU A 67 2.27 7.09 -20.31
C LEU A 67 2.28 7.91 -19.01
N LYS A 68 1.10 8.07 -18.41
CA LYS A 68 0.91 8.80 -17.14
C LYS A 68 0.35 7.87 -16.08
N SER A 69 1.00 7.84 -14.90
CA SER A 69 0.51 7.04 -13.77
C SER A 69 -0.74 7.64 -13.16
N LYS A 70 -1.59 6.78 -12.58
CA LYS A 70 -2.74 7.17 -11.77
C LYS A 70 -2.27 7.95 -10.54
N ILE A 71 -2.87 9.12 -10.29
CA ILE A 71 -2.51 10.02 -9.19
C ILE A 71 -3.66 10.06 -8.19
N ARG A 72 -3.34 10.08 -6.89
CA ARG A 72 -4.33 10.25 -5.82
C ARG A 72 -5.02 11.61 -5.96
N GLN A 73 -6.36 11.59 -6.13
CA GLN A 73 -7.17 12.81 -6.34
C GLN A 73 -7.77 13.36 -5.05
N VAL A 74 -7.96 12.55 -4.02
CA VAL A 74 -8.69 12.94 -2.79
C VAL A 74 -7.84 12.67 -1.56
N ARG A 75 -7.84 13.62 -0.59
CA ARG A 75 -7.23 13.41 0.72
C ARG A 75 -8.17 12.58 1.60
N TYR A 76 -7.62 11.60 2.30
CA TYR A 76 -8.33 10.82 3.31
C TYR A 76 -8.79 11.73 4.47
N ARG A 77 -10.00 11.47 5.01
CA ARG A 77 -10.50 12.08 6.25
C ARG A 77 -10.91 10.97 7.20
N SER A 78 -10.38 11.00 8.43
CA SER A 78 -10.72 10.05 9.48
C SER A 78 -12.06 10.40 10.15
N TYR A 79 -12.71 9.38 10.72
CA TYR A 79 -13.96 9.50 11.49
C TYR A 79 -13.65 9.86 12.95
N LYS A 80 -14.54 10.66 13.60
CA LYS A 80 -14.43 11.03 15.03
C LYS A 80 -15.45 10.21 15.83
N GLY A 81 -14.99 9.28 16.67
CA GLY A 81 -15.82 8.43 17.53
C GLY A 81 -15.83 8.84 19.02
N GLU A 82 -16.70 8.20 19.81
CA GLU A 82 -16.88 8.43 21.25
C GLU A 82 -15.91 7.63 22.14
N VAL A 83 -15.83 7.99 23.43
CA VAL A 83 -14.74 7.65 24.35
C VAL A 83 -15.04 6.41 25.20
N GLY A 84 -14.17 5.40 25.12
CA GLY A 84 -14.05 4.26 26.06
C GLY A 84 -12.68 4.27 26.76
N LYS A 85 -12.13 3.11 27.14
CA LYS A 85 -10.80 3.01 27.78
C LYS A 85 -9.69 3.12 26.75
N ILE A 86 -8.88 4.17 26.85
CA ILE A 86 -7.82 4.52 25.90
C ILE A 86 -6.50 3.96 26.39
N ALA A 87 -5.74 3.25 25.52
CA ALA A 87 -4.38 2.84 25.78
C ALA A 87 -3.38 4.00 25.50
N PRO A 88 -2.17 3.98 26.11
CA PRO A 88 -1.15 5.02 25.86
C PRO A 88 -0.66 4.97 24.40
N ASN A 89 -0.21 6.11 23.89
CA ASN A 89 0.46 6.18 22.59
C ASN A 89 1.94 5.79 22.71
N ILE A 90 2.23 4.50 22.59
CA ILE A 90 3.57 3.95 22.71
C ILE A 90 4.40 4.25 21.45
N ILE A 91 3.76 4.20 20.26
CA ILE A 91 4.43 4.44 18.97
C ILE A 91 4.95 5.87 18.85
N ALA A 92 4.19 6.87 19.37
CA ALA A 92 4.60 8.28 19.38
C ALA A 92 5.15 8.80 18.04
N ARG A 93 4.58 8.32 16.90
CA ARG A 93 5.00 8.56 15.50
C ARG A 93 6.33 7.92 15.09
N ASP A 94 6.95 7.12 15.93
CA ASP A 94 8.06 6.27 15.51
C ASP A 94 7.53 5.02 14.79
N PHE A 95 7.24 5.18 13.50
CA PHE A 95 6.76 4.10 12.62
C PHE A 95 7.89 3.21 12.10
N ALA A 96 9.14 3.48 12.45
CA ALA A 96 10.25 2.62 12.10
C ALA A 96 10.20 1.34 12.95
N ALA A 97 10.41 0.22 12.31
CA ALA A 97 10.63 -1.07 12.96
C ALA A 97 11.92 -1.67 12.40
N ASP A 98 12.72 -2.26 13.25
CA ASP A 98 14.01 -2.88 12.92
C ASP A 98 13.85 -4.30 12.38
N ALA A 99 12.76 -4.96 12.73
CA ALA A 99 12.43 -6.32 12.30
C ALA A 99 10.93 -6.48 12.02
N PRO A 100 10.54 -7.51 11.25
CA PRO A 100 9.14 -7.90 11.08
C PRO A 100 8.47 -8.22 12.42
N ASN A 101 7.15 -8.01 12.50
CA ASN A 101 6.33 -8.34 13.67
C ASN A 101 6.73 -7.63 14.97
N ARG A 102 7.36 -6.45 14.90
CA ARG A 102 7.62 -5.61 16.07
C ARG A 102 6.54 -4.55 16.29
N LYS A 103 6.06 -3.97 15.21
CA LYS A 103 5.02 -2.93 15.26
C LYS A 103 4.03 -3.16 14.13
N TRP A 104 2.77 -3.34 14.48
CA TRP A 104 1.66 -3.41 13.52
C TRP A 104 0.77 -2.18 13.65
N ALA A 105 0.10 -1.84 12.55
CA ALA A 105 -0.94 -0.81 12.52
C ALA A 105 -2.25 -1.40 12.03
N THR A 106 -3.36 -0.92 12.60
CA THR A 106 -4.71 -1.24 12.14
C THR A 106 -5.59 -0.01 12.14
N ASP A 107 -6.62 -0.02 11.31
CA ASP A 107 -7.66 1.01 11.22
C ASP A 107 -8.85 0.45 10.44
N VAL A 108 -9.99 1.11 10.50
CA VAL A 108 -11.17 0.74 9.70
C VAL A 108 -11.48 1.86 8.70
N THR A 109 -11.67 1.50 7.43
CA THR A 109 -12.14 2.46 6.43
C THR A 109 -13.44 2.02 5.79
N GLN A 110 -14.37 2.97 5.63
CA GLN A 110 -15.58 2.76 4.86
C GLN A 110 -15.30 2.91 3.36
N ILE A 111 -15.92 2.03 2.58
CA ILE A 111 -15.89 2.00 1.12
C ILE A 111 -17.35 1.92 0.64
N ASN A 112 -17.73 2.76 -0.31
CA ASN A 112 -19.08 2.74 -0.88
C ASN A 112 -19.01 2.17 -2.30
N ILE A 113 -19.77 1.11 -2.57
CA ILE A 113 -19.97 0.52 -3.90
C ILE A 113 -21.45 0.63 -4.23
N GLY A 114 -21.80 1.57 -5.09
CA GLY A 114 -23.20 1.95 -5.30
C GLY A 114 -23.86 2.41 -3.99
N ALA A 115 -24.96 1.78 -3.63
CA ALA A 115 -25.68 2.03 -2.36
C ALA A 115 -25.12 1.23 -1.17
N THR A 116 -24.23 0.25 -1.41
CA THR A 116 -23.73 -0.64 -0.35
C THR A 116 -22.51 -0.05 0.32
N LYS A 117 -22.48 -0.06 1.64
CA LYS A 117 -21.35 0.29 2.48
C LYS A 117 -20.55 -0.97 2.82
N LEU A 118 -19.27 -0.93 2.64
CA LEU A 118 -18.32 -1.96 3.06
C LEU A 118 -17.29 -1.35 4.02
N TYR A 119 -16.82 -2.13 4.95
CA TYR A 119 -15.85 -1.72 5.97
C TYR A 119 -14.63 -2.63 5.88
N LEU A 120 -13.48 -2.07 5.52
CA LEU A 120 -12.22 -2.77 5.42
C LEU A 120 -11.38 -2.52 6.68
N SER A 121 -10.95 -3.59 7.31
CA SER A 121 -10.09 -3.58 8.49
C SER A 121 -8.83 -4.42 8.21
N PRO A 122 -7.69 -3.81 7.88
CA PRO A 122 -6.41 -4.49 7.69
C PRO A 122 -5.50 -4.40 8.92
N ILE A 123 -4.59 -5.34 9.06
CA ILE A 123 -3.38 -5.24 9.87
C ILE A 123 -2.18 -5.08 8.95
N LEU A 124 -1.37 -4.05 9.19
CA LEU A 124 -0.15 -3.76 8.44
C LEU A 124 1.08 -3.92 9.34
N ASP A 125 2.11 -4.60 8.84
CA ASP A 125 3.43 -4.57 9.47
C ASP A 125 4.14 -3.25 9.15
N MET A 126 4.55 -2.49 10.18
CA MET A 126 5.23 -1.21 9.98
C MET A 126 6.63 -1.36 9.39
N PHE A 127 7.28 -2.52 9.55
CA PHE A 127 8.60 -2.81 9.02
C PHE A 127 8.65 -2.68 7.50
N ASN A 128 7.77 -3.36 6.79
CA ASN A 128 7.74 -3.41 5.33
C ASN A 128 6.44 -2.89 4.71
N GLY A 129 5.40 -2.68 5.53
CA GLY A 129 4.06 -2.28 5.11
C GLY A 129 3.31 -3.40 4.41
N GLU A 130 3.58 -4.66 4.74
CA GLU A 130 2.82 -5.83 4.32
C GLU A 130 1.45 -5.86 5.00
N ILE A 131 0.42 -6.24 4.26
CA ILE A 131 -0.89 -6.55 4.84
C ILE A 131 -0.83 -7.97 5.39
N ILE A 132 -0.75 -8.06 6.70
CA ILE A 132 -0.68 -9.35 7.41
C ILE A 132 -2.02 -10.09 7.32
N SER A 133 -3.10 -9.39 7.62
CA SER A 133 -4.46 -9.90 7.52
C SER A 133 -5.42 -8.77 7.22
N TYR A 134 -6.64 -9.10 6.85
CA TYR A 134 -7.73 -8.14 6.72
C TYR A 134 -9.09 -8.84 6.80
N ASN A 135 -10.10 -8.05 7.08
CA ASN A 135 -11.50 -8.44 6.93
C ASN A 135 -12.25 -7.34 6.17
N LEU A 136 -13.17 -7.73 5.31
CA LEU A 136 -14.11 -6.85 4.62
C LEU A 136 -15.53 -7.26 4.98
N SER A 137 -16.25 -6.37 5.65
CA SER A 137 -17.62 -6.62 6.17
C SER A 137 -18.61 -5.60 5.63
N LYS A 138 -19.92 -5.98 5.62
CA LYS A 138 -21.03 -5.06 5.33
C LYS A 138 -21.42 -4.24 6.58
N SER A 139 -20.89 -4.57 7.76
CA SER A 139 -21.18 -3.89 9.03
C SER A 139 -19.91 -3.66 9.85
N PRO A 140 -19.71 -2.47 10.46
CA PRO A 140 -18.56 -2.20 11.32
C PRO A 140 -18.81 -2.77 12.71
N ASN A 141 -18.69 -4.09 12.88
CA ASN A 141 -18.91 -4.80 14.12
C ASN A 141 -17.62 -5.37 14.72
N LEU A 142 -17.71 -5.90 15.95
CA LEU A 142 -16.56 -6.53 16.62
C LEU A 142 -16.12 -7.82 15.95
N GLU A 143 -17.04 -8.56 15.37
CA GLU A 143 -16.75 -9.81 14.66
C GLU A 143 -15.76 -9.61 13.51
N GLN A 144 -15.91 -8.50 12.74
CA GLN A 144 -14.96 -8.09 11.72
C GLN A 144 -13.54 -7.95 12.28
N ILE A 145 -13.41 -7.30 13.45
CA ILE A 145 -12.12 -7.03 14.07
C ILE A 145 -11.51 -8.34 14.63
N TYR A 146 -12.35 -9.19 15.23
CA TYR A 146 -11.91 -10.47 15.77
C TYR A 146 -11.43 -11.41 14.67
N ASP A 147 -12.18 -11.58 13.58
CA ASP A 147 -11.77 -12.39 12.44
C ASP A 147 -10.43 -11.89 11.83
N MET A 148 -10.27 -10.57 11.73
CA MET A 148 -9.01 -9.98 11.27
C MET A 148 -7.83 -10.33 12.19
N LEU A 149 -8.04 -10.25 13.52
CA LEU A 149 -7.00 -10.61 14.50
C LEU A 149 -6.67 -12.10 14.46
N ASP A 150 -7.71 -12.95 14.49
CA ASP A 150 -7.56 -14.40 14.50
C ASP A 150 -6.80 -14.88 13.25
N LYS A 151 -7.10 -14.32 12.08
CA LYS A 151 -6.34 -14.54 10.83
C LYS A 151 -4.88 -14.07 10.89
N ALA A 152 -4.60 -12.99 11.61
CA ALA A 152 -3.23 -12.51 11.79
C ALA A 152 -2.45 -13.45 12.73
N PHE A 153 -3.04 -13.80 13.87
CA PHE A 153 -2.40 -14.61 14.88
C PHE A 153 -2.13 -16.04 14.39
N ALA A 154 -3.02 -16.62 13.60
CA ALA A 154 -2.82 -17.93 12.98
C ALA A 154 -1.60 -18.04 12.05
N LYS A 155 -0.98 -16.91 11.66
CA LYS A 155 0.20 -16.90 10.76
C LYS A 155 1.54 -17.01 11.49
N PHE A 156 1.57 -16.83 12.79
CA PHE A 156 2.81 -16.74 13.56
C PHE A 156 2.69 -17.49 14.88
N ASP A 157 3.69 -18.31 15.19
CA ASP A 157 3.75 -19.09 16.44
C ASP A 157 4.04 -18.23 17.66
N ASN A 158 4.72 -17.10 17.48
CA ASN A 158 5.09 -16.18 18.56
C ASN A 158 4.98 -14.71 18.10
N LEU A 159 4.24 -13.92 18.90
CA LEU A 159 4.06 -12.49 18.73
C LEU A 159 4.46 -11.70 20.00
N ASP A 160 5.26 -12.29 20.88
CA ASP A 160 5.70 -11.65 22.12
C ASP A 160 6.39 -10.31 21.84
N GLY A 161 5.96 -9.29 22.57
CA GLY A 161 6.52 -7.96 22.45
C GLY A 161 6.08 -7.16 21.21
N LEU A 162 5.16 -7.71 20.39
CA LEU A 162 4.52 -6.96 19.32
C LEU A 162 3.71 -5.79 19.89
N ILE A 163 3.81 -4.63 19.25
CA ILE A 163 2.95 -3.49 19.53
C ILE A 163 1.91 -3.38 18.41
N LEU A 164 0.61 -3.47 18.74
CA LEU A 164 -0.46 -3.22 17.80
C LEU A 164 -1.06 -1.82 18.02
N HIS A 165 -0.88 -0.96 17.05
CA HIS A 165 -1.32 0.44 17.08
C HIS A 165 -2.59 0.66 16.29
N SER A 166 -3.53 1.41 16.89
CA SER A 166 -4.80 1.79 16.25
C SER A 166 -5.15 3.25 16.53
N ASP A 167 -6.20 3.74 15.91
CA ASP A 167 -6.90 4.94 16.37
C ASP A 167 -7.70 4.65 17.67
N GLN A 168 -8.44 5.65 18.15
CA GLN A 168 -9.31 5.50 19.32
C GLN A 168 -10.73 5.02 18.93
N GLY A 169 -10.89 4.24 17.88
CA GLY A 169 -12.15 3.65 17.50
C GLY A 169 -12.73 2.78 18.63
N TRP A 170 -14.07 2.80 18.81
CA TRP A 170 -14.75 2.07 19.90
C TRP A 170 -14.44 0.57 19.91
N GLN A 171 -14.26 -0.03 18.73
CA GLN A 171 -13.94 -1.44 18.55
C GLN A 171 -12.61 -1.83 19.21
N TYR A 172 -11.61 -0.95 19.19
CA TYR A 172 -10.29 -1.16 19.79
C TYR A 172 -10.26 -0.90 21.30
N GLN A 173 -11.31 -0.26 21.82
CA GLN A 173 -11.49 0.02 23.25
C GLN A 173 -12.29 -1.08 23.95
N HIS A 174 -12.88 -2.00 23.18
CA HIS A 174 -13.72 -3.07 23.69
C HIS A 174 -12.90 -4.10 24.48
N PHE A 175 -13.50 -4.64 25.55
CA PHE A 175 -12.84 -5.64 26.42
C PHE A 175 -12.34 -6.85 25.62
N GLY A 176 -13.18 -7.45 24.76
CA GLY A 176 -12.82 -8.62 23.98
C GLY A 176 -11.69 -8.41 22.99
N TYR A 177 -11.48 -7.17 22.51
CA TYR A 177 -10.30 -6.84 21.70
C TYR A 177 -9.03 -6.88 22.55
N ARG A 178 -9.06 -6.21 23.72
CA ARG A 178 -7.91 -6.17 24.65
C ARG A 178 -7.55 -7.57 25.14
N GLN A 179 -8.55 -8.39 25.54
CA GLN A 179 -8.32 -9.74 25.98
C GLN A 179 -7.57 -10.59 24.92
N ARG A 180 -7.96 -10.48 23.63
CA ARG A 180 -7.24 -11.17 22.55
C ARG A 180 -5.79 -10.72 22.40
N LEU A 181 -5.48 -9.44 22.61
CA LEU A 181 -4.11 -8.97 22.59
C LEU A 181 -3.31 -9.49 23.79
N ASP A 182 -3.92 -9.45 24.98
CA ASP A 182 -3.31 -9.94 26.22
C ASP A 182 -3.00 -11.44 26.14
N ASP A 183 -3.93 -12.25 25.60
CA ASP A 183 -3.79 -13.69 25.39
C ASP A 183 -2.58 -14.04 24.47
N HIS A 184 -2.17 -13.12 23.60
CA HIS A 184 -1.02 -13.28 22.69
C HIS A 184 0.19 -12.42 23.11
N HIS A 185 0.20 -11.88 24.32
CA HIS A 185 1.27 -10.99 24.85
C HIS A 185 1.57 -9.77 23.95
N ILE A 186 0.53 -9.24 23.27
CA ILE A 186 0.61 -8.09 22.36
C ILE A 186 0.29 -6.81 23.12
N THR A 187 1.17 -5.83 23.02
CA THR A 187 0.98 -4.52 23.66
C THR A 187 0.08 -3.63 22.81
N GLN A 188 -1.01 -3.15 23.39
CA GLN A 188 -1.89 -2.18 22.74
C GLN A 188 -1.31 -0.77 22.77
N SER A 189 -1.35 -0.08 21.63
CA SER A 189 -1.02 1.34 21.51
C SER A 189 -2.13 2.08 20.76
N MET A 190 -2.48 3.30 21.20
CA MET A 190 -3.51 4.11 20.53
C MET A 190 -3.00 5.49 20.17
N SER A 191 -3.43 6.01 19.02
CA SER A 191 -3.18 7.38 18.60
C SER A 191 -3.79 8.39 19.59
N ARG A 192 -3.26 9.62 19.63
CA ARG A 192 -3.88 10.70 20.38
C ARG A 192 -5.20 11.13 19.73
N LYS A 193 -6.16 11.56 20.54
CA LYS A 193 -7.50 11.98 20.08
C LYS A 193 -7.39 13.07 19.00
N GLY A 194 -7.99 12.80 17.85
CA GLY A 194 -8.06 13.75 16.73
C GLY A 194 -6.75 13.96 15.98
N ASN A 195 -5.72 13.16 16.25
CA ASN A 195 -4.43 13.27 15.60
C ASN A 195 -4.22 12.17 14.54
N CYS A 196 -4.68 12.44 13.31
CA CYS A 196 -4.56 11.51 12.19
C CYS A 196 -3.10 11.14 11.83
N LEU A 197 -2.14 12.01 12.14
CA LEU A 197 -0.72 11.72 11.88
C LEU A 197 -0.18 10.56 12.73
N ASP A 198 -0.84 10.23 13.83
CA ASP A 198 -0.41 9.13 14.71
C ASP A 198 -0.78 7.75 14.10
N ASN A 199 -1.71 7.66 13.13
CA ASN A 199 -2.07 6.44 12.39
C ASN A 199 -1.75 6.51 10.88
N ALA A 200 -0.71 7.25 10.52
CA ALA A 200 -0.36 7.57 9.14
C ALA A 200 -0.08 6.33 8.26
N MET A 201 0.33 5.20 8.84
CA MET A 201 0.63 3.98 8.09
C MET A 201 -0.64 3.36 7.47
N ALA A 202 -1.70 3.19 8.27
CA ALA A 202 -2.97 2.66 7.78
C ALA A 202 -3.65 3.65 6.81
N GLU A 203 -3.63 4.96 7.13
CA GLU A 203 -4.17 6.00 6.25
C GLU A 203 -3.47 6.04 4.89
N ASN A 204 -2.14 5.87 4.87
CA ASN A 204 -1.38 5.81 3.63
C ASN A 204 -1.79 4.59 2.78
N PHE A 205 -1.94 3.41 3.39
CA PHE A 205 -2.43 2.22 2.69
C PHE A 205 -3.81 2.47 2.09
N PHE A 206 -4.76 2.98 2.85
CA PHE A 206 -6.10 3.29 2.35
C PHE A 206 -6.08 4.27 1.18
N GLY A 207 -5.25 5.32 1.28
CA GLY A 207 -5.11 6.28 0.20
C GLY A 207 -4.54 5.66 -1.10
N ILE A 208 -3.60 4.73 -0.96
CA ILE A 208 -3.01 4.01 -2.10
C ILE A 208 -4.06 3.05 -2.70
N MET A 209 -4.70 2.22 -1.88
CA MET A 209 -5.71 1.26 -2.30
C MET A 209 -6.89 1.96 -3.00
N LYS A 210 -7.42 3.03 -2.41
CA LYS A 210 -8.49 3.81 -3.02
C LYS A 210 -8.08 4.40 -4.39
N SER A 211 -6.84 4.87 -4.53
CA SER A 211 -6.37 5.43 -5.80
C SER A 211 -6.08 4.39 -6.87
N GLU A 212 -5.52 3.24 -6.47
CA GLU A 212 -5.04 2.22 -7.40
C GLU A 212 -6.10 1.16 -7.72
N LEU A 213 -7.15 1.03 -6.89
CA LEU A 213 -8.26 0.10 -7.08
C LEU A 213 -9.61 0.83 -7.14
N LEU A 214 -10.09 1.41 -6.04
CA LEU A 214 -11.46 1.89 -5.91
C LEU A 214 -11.83 2.98 -6.93
N TYR A 215 -10.93 3.95 -7.16
CA TYR A 215 -11.16 5.05 -8.14
C TYR A 215 -10.60 4.76 -9.53
N ALA A 216 -9.91 3.64 -9.67
CA ALA A 216 -9.27 3.25 -10.93
C ALA A 216 -10.16 2.36 -11.79
N GLU A 217 -11.12 1.68 -11.17
CA GLU A 217 -12.00 0.69 -11.79
C GLU A 217 -13.45 0.98 -11.40
N GLN A 218 -14.41 0.57 -12.22
CA GLN A 218 -15.84 0.61 -11.88
C GLN A 218 -16.27 -0.79 -11.46
N PHE A 219 -17.07 -0.87 -10.40
CA PHE A 219 -17.53 -2.14 -9.86
C PHE A 219 -19.06 -2.21 -9.96
N GLU A 220 -19.55 -3.25 -10.63
CA GLU A 220 -20.98 -3.48 -10.83
C GLU A 220 -21.68 -3.98 -9.57
N SER A 221 -20.93 -4.63 -8.68
CA SER A 221 -21.45 -5.17 -7.41
C SER A 221 -20.41 -5.12 -6.28
N PRO A 222 -20.87 -5.18 -5.01
CA PRO A 222 -19.99 -5.34 -3.85
C PRO A 222 -19.12 -6.61 -3.95
N GLU A 223 -19.66 -7.71 -4.46
CA GLU A 223 -18.98 -9.00 -4.61
C GLU A 223 -17.85 -8.90 -5.65
N ALA A 224 -18.06 -8.16 -6.74
CA ALA A 224 -17.01 -7.89 -7.74
C ALA A 224 -15.86 -7.07 -7.11
N PHE A 225 -16.20 -6.08 -6.27
CA PHE A 225 -15.19 -5.31 -5.53
C PHE A 225 -14.43 -6.18 -4.51
N MET A 226 -15.12 -7.06 -3.77
CA MET A 226 -14.48 -7.97 -2.80
C MET A 226 -13.42 -8.82 -3.47
N LYS A 227 -13.76 -9.47 -4.59
CA LYS A 227 -12.79 -10.26 -5.37
C LYS A 227 -11.61 -9.42 -5.86
N ALA A 228 -11.88 -8.24 -6.40
CA ALA A 228 -10.83 -7.34 -6.88
C ALA A 228 -9.93 -6.83 -5.74
N LEU A 229 -10.47 -6.66 -4.52
CA LEU A 229 -9.69 -6.31 -3.33
C LEU A 229 -8.75 -7.44 -2.92
N ASP A 230 -9.20 -8.70 -2.93
CA ASP A 230 -8.37 -9.86 -2.61
C ASP A 230 -7.19 -9.96 -3.60
N GLU A 231 -7.46 -9.85 -4.90
CA GLU A 231 -6.44 -9.81 -5.95
C GLU A 231 -5.49 -8.60 -5.79
N TYR A 232 -6.04 -7.44 -5.36
CA TYR A 232 -5.24 -6.25 -5.14
C TYR A 232 -4.32 -6.39 -3.93
N ILE A 233 -4.76 -6.99 -2.82
CA ILE A 233 -3.94 -7.21 -1.63
C ILE A 233 -2.82 -8.20 -1.93
N ASP A 234 -3.10 -9.27 -2.68
CA ASP A 234 -2.05 -10.17 -3.17
C ASP A 234 -1.02 -9.41 -4.02
N TYR A 235 -1.48 -8.64 -5.00
CA TYR A 235 -0.62 -7.78 -5.81
C TYR A 235 0.20 -6.80 -4.96
N TYR A 236 -0.44 -6.14 -3.98
CA TYR A 236 0.20 -5.16 -3.11
C TYR A 236 1.33 -5.79 -2.28
N ASN A 237 1.11 -6.97 -1.74
CA ASN A 237 2.08 -7.68 -0.92
C ASN A 237 3.21 -8.29 -1.74
N ASN A 238 2.91 -8.92 -2.88
CA ASN A 238 3.85 -9.77 -3.59
C ASN A 238 4.51 -9.10 -4.81
N LYS A 239 3.84 -8.12 -5.45
CA LYS A 239 4.30 -7.55 -6.73
C LYS A 239 4.51 -6.04 -6.70
N ARG A 240 3.79 -5.30 -5.83
CA ARG A 240 3.86 -3.85 -5.78
C ARG A 240 5.14 -3.38 -5.10
N ILE A 241 6.12 -2.92 -5.89
CA ILE A 241 7.39 -2.41 -5.36
C ILE A 241 7.23 -1.06 -4.66
N LYS A 242 8.07 -0.82 -3.65
CA LYS A 242 8.12 0.43 -2.89
C LYS A 242 9.54 0.99 -2.91
N SER A 243 9.69 2.30 -3.13
CA SER A 243 11.01 2.96 -3.15
C SER A 243 11.75 2.82 -1.82
N ARG A 244 11.02 2.93 -0.67
CA ARG A 244 11.59 2.74 0.66
C ARG A 244 12.09 1.32 0.93
N LEU A 245 11.62 0.33 0.16
CA LEU A 245 12.02 -1.07 0.25
C LEU A 245 13.05 -1.43 -0.85
N LYS A 246 13.87 -0.48 -1.27
CA LYS A 246 14.90 -0.67 -2.29
C LYS A 246 14.37 -1.26 -3.60
N GLY A 247 13.14 -0.89 -3.99
CA GLY A 247 12.49 -1.39 -5.21
C GLY A 247 11.97 -2.83 -5.09
N LYS A 248 11.74 -3.33 -3.89
CA LYS A 248 11.12 -4.63 -3.62
C LYS A 248 9.67 -4.48 -3.19
N SER A 249 8.88 -5.55 -3.32
CA SER A 249 7.56 -5.65 -2.71
C SER A 249 7.67 -5.89 -1.20
N PRO A 250 6.60 -5.69 -0.42
CA PRO A 250 6.62 -5.98 1.02
C PRO A 250 7.13 -7.38 1.35
N VAL A 251 6.56 -8.43 0.75
CA VAL A 251 6.95 -9.82 1.01
C VAL A 251 8.40 -10.09 0.57
N GLN A 252 8.80 -9.65 -0.63
CA GLN A 252 10.19 -9.79 -1.08
C GLN A 252 11.18 -9.14 -0.11
N TYR A 253 10.86 -7.97 0.42
CA TYR A 253 11.72 -7.28 1.37
C TYR A 253 11.82 -8.03 2.70
N ARG A 254 10.70 -8.56 3.22
CA ARG A 254 10.68 -9.40 4.44
C ARG A 254 11.56 -10.64 4.25
N THR A 255 11.37 -11.38 3.15
CA THR A 255 12.15 -12.60 2.88
C THR A 255 13.64 -12.33 2.85
N LEU A 256 14.08 -11.27 2.16
CA LEU A 256 15.48 -10.89 2.10
C LEU A 256 16.05 -10.46 3.45
N SER A 257 15.25 -9.83 4.33
CA SER A 257 15.69 -9.39 5.66
C SER A 257 15.82 -10.53 6.67
N LEU A 258 15.12 -11.65 6.45
CA LEU A 258 15.22 -12.83 7.31
C LEU A 258 16.33 -13.81 6.88
N SER A 259 16.90 -13.60 5.67
CA SER A 259 17.97 -14.41 5.11
C SER A 259 19.37 -13.90 5.48
N HIS A 260 19.45 -12.82 6.24
CA HIS A 260 20.67 -12.20 6.77
C HIS A 260 20.65 -12.16 8.29
#